data_6890270e7c96eca79ee7bd847500e881
#
_entry.id   6890270e7c96eca79ee7bd847500e881
#
_cell.length_a   1.000
_cell.length_b   1.000
_cell.length_c   1.000
_cell.angle_alpha   90.00
_cell.angle_beta   90.00
_cell.angle_gamma   90.00
#
_symmetry.space_group_name_H-M   'P 1'
#
loop_
_entity.id
_entity.type
_entity.pdbx_description
1 polymer ?
#
loop_
_entity_poly.entity_id
_entity_poly.type
_entity_poly.pdbx_seq_one_letter_code
_entity_poly.pdbx_strand_id
1 'polypeptide(L)'
;MRIREVNENKKQFISLLLLADEQESMVDRYLEKGTMYVLEDNDVKAECVVTDEGNGILEIKNIAVDPENQGKGYGKALIDFLASKYADEYSVLQVGTGDSPLTIPFYEKCGFVRSHKIPNFFTDNYDHPIYEGGVQLIDMIYLQRCL
;
A
#
# COMPACT_ATOMS: atom_id res chain seq x y z
N MET A 1 7.39 -7.89 -18.09
CA MET A 1 6.96 -7.47 -16.73
C MET A 1 6.84 -8.71 -15.85
N ARG A 2 7.38 -8.64 -14.66
CA ARG A 2 7.38 -9.76 -13.71
C ARG A 2 7.15 -9.25 -12.30
N ILE A 3 6.32 -9.97 -11.53
CA ILE A 3 6.10 -9.71 -10.10
C ILE A 3 6.71 -10.86 -9.31
N ARG A 4 7.58 -10.57 -8.36
CA ARG A 4 8.24 -11.58 -7.53
C ARG A 4 8.18 -11.22 -6.05
N GLU A 5 8.20 -12.25 -5.20
CA GLU A 5 8.27 -12.08 -3.76
C GLU A 5 9.71 -11.75 -3.32
N VAL A 6 9.85 -10.84 -2.35
CA VAL A 6 11.13 -10.49 -1.74
C VAL A 6 11.20 -11.15 -0.38
N ASN A 7 12.10 -12.13 -0.22
CA ASN A 7 12.18 -12.95 0.99
C ASN A 7 13.21 -12.48 2.00
N GLU A 8 14.19 -11.67 1.56
CA GLU A 8 15.25 -11.17 2.43
C GLU A 8 15.72 -9.80 1.98
N ASN A 9 16.33 -9.06 2.91
CA ASN A 9 16.84 -7.72 2.67
C ASN A 9 15.79 -6.80 2.02
N LYS A 10 14.61 -6.75 2.63
CA LYS A 10 13.49 -5.96 2.11
C LYS A 10 13.81 -4.47 2.04
N LYS A 11 14.67 -3.98 2.94
CA LYS A 11 15.09 -2.58 2.98
C LYS A 11 16.00 -2.17 1.83
N GLN A 12 16.43 -3.10 0.97
CA GLN A 12 17.08 -2.73 -0.29
C GLN A 12 16.17 -1.82 -1.13
N PHE A 13 14.85 -1.90 -0.93
CA PHE A 13 13.85 -1.09 -1.63
C PHE A 13 13.31 0.05 -0.75
N ILE A 14 14.08 0.51 0.25
CA ILE A 14 13.62 1.52 1.21
C ILE A 14 13.19 2.82 0.53
N SER A 15 13.82 3.20 -0.58
CA SER A 15 13.45 4.42 -1.32
C SER A 15 12.01 4.36 -1.84
N LEU A 16 11.57 3.19 -2.32
CA LEU A 16 10.19 2.98 -2.75
C LEU A 16 9.24 2.95 -1.54
N LEU A 17 9.60 2.22 -0.50
CA LEU A 17 8.79 2.09 0.71
C LEU A 17 8.48 3.46 1.33
N LEU A 18 9.46 4.36 1.37
CA LEU A 18 9.30 5.70 1.94
C LEU A 18 8.43 6.64 1.09
N LEU A 19 8.18 6.31 -0.18
CA LEU A 19 7.25 7.08 -1.00
C LEU A 19 5.81 6.95 -0.50
N ALA A 20 5.44 5.77 -0.02
CA ALA A 20 4.09 5.51 0.49
C ALA A 20 3.97 5.77 1.99
N ASP A 21 5.08 5.66 2.73
CA ASP A 21 5.08 5.81 4.18
C ASP A 21 6.41 6.48 4.57
N GLU A 22 6.38 7.80 4.69
CA GLU A 22 7.60 8.62 4.75
C GLU A 22 8.40 8.52 6.04
N GLN A 23 7.91 7.75 7.04
CA GLN A 23 8.62 7.57 8.31
C GLN A 23 9.06 6.11 8.45
N GLU A 24 10.36 5.87 8.48
CA GLU A 24 10.92 4.51 8.50
C GLU A 24 10.47 3.71 9.71
N SER A 25 10.32 4.34 10.88
CA SER A 25 9.83 3.67 12.08
C SER A 25 8.40 3.12 11.91
N MET A 26 7.61 3.75 11.06
CA MET A 26 6.27 3.23 10.70
C MET A 26 6.37 2.04 9.76
N VAL A 27 7.28 2.09 8.79
CA VAL A 27 7.56 0.96 7.89
C VAL A 27 8.00 -0.26 8.71
N ASP A 28 8.82 -0.05 9.72
CA ASP A 28 9.33 -1.12 10.59
C ASP A 28 8.22 -1.88 11.32
N ARG A 29 7.04 -1.26 11.51
CA ARG A 29 5.92 -1.91 12.20
C ARG A 29 5.38 -3.13 11.44
N TYR A 30 5.54 -3.19 10.12
CA TYR A 30 4.91 -4.24 9.30
C TYR A 30 5.85 -4.94 8.31
N LEU A 31 7.04 -4.39 8.03
CA LEU A 31 7.85 -4.86 6.92
C LEU A 31 8.31 -6.31 7.08
N GLU A 32 8.87 -6.67 8.23
CA GLU A 32 9.42 -8.02 8.41
C GLU A 32 8.33 -9.09 8.53
N LYS A 33 7.21 -8.78 9.19
CA LYS A 33 6.10 -9.73 9.33
C LYS A 33 5.25 -9.82 8.06
N GLY A 34 5.30 -8.81 7.22
CA GLY A 34 4.53 -8.76 5.97
C GLY A 34 5.18 -9.55 4.86
N THR A 35 4.42 -9.75 3.79
CA THR A 35 4.92 -10.33 2.54
C THR A 35 5.12 -9.22 1.54
N MET A 36 6.31 -9.13 0.97
CA MET A 36 6.67 -8.07 0.03
C MET A 36 6.79 -8.61 -1.39
N TYR A 37 6.24 -7.86 -2.33
CA TYR A 37 6.38 -8.12 -3.77
C TYR A 37 6.97 -6.90 -4.45
N VAL A 38 7.77 -7.14 -5.49
CA VAL A 38 8.24 -6.09 -6.39
C VAL A 38 7.83 -6.41 -7.81
N LEU A 39 7.54 -5.37 -8.58
CA LEU A 39 7.23 -5.47 -10.00
C LEU A 39 8.46 -4.98 -10.79
N GLU A 40 8.96 -5.85 -11.65
CA GLU A 40 10.11 -5.57 -12.52
C GLU A 40 9.63 -5.43 -13.96
N ASP A 41 10.10 -4.37 -14.63
CA ASP A 41 9.94 -4.14 -16.05
C ASP A 41 11.26 -3.52 -16.53
N ASN A 42 12.25 -4.36 -16.88
CA ASN A 42 13.69 -4.13 -17.04
C ASN A 42 14.41 -3.96 -15.68
N ASP A 43 13.91 -3.11 -14.80
CA ASP A 43 14.35 -2.95 -13.41
C ASP A 43 13.12 -2.85 -12.51
N VAL A 44 13.32 -2.72 -11.21
CA VAL A 44 12.21 -2.62 -10.25
C VAL A 44 11.52 -1.26 -10.39
N LYS A 45 10.22 -1.27 -10.67
CA LYS A 45 9.38 -0.09 -10.89
C LYS A 45 8.42 0.18 -9.75
N ALA A 46 8.03 -0.85 -8.99
CA ALA A 46 7.00 -0.74 -7.97
C ALA A 46 7.15 -1.83 -6.91
N GLU A 47 6.56 -1.62 -5.76
CA GLU A 47 6.54 -2.59 -4.66
C GLU A 47 5.20 -2.55 -3.93
N CYS A 48 4.90 -3.63 -3.20
CA CYS A 48 3.84 -3.63 -2.20
C CYS A 48 4.19 -4.56 -1.05
N VAL A 49 3.59 -4.29 0.12
CA VAL A 49 3.70 -5.14 1.31
C VAL A 49 2.29 -5.42 1.81
N VAL A 50 2.00 -6.70 2.06
CA VAL A 50 0.70 -7.12 2.58
C VAL A 50 0.86 -7.86 3.90
N THR A 51 -0.15 -7.74 4.76
CA THR A 51 -0.22 -8.47 6.04
C THR A 51 -1.58 -9.13 6.21
N ASP A 52 -1.60 -10.26 6.92
CA ASP A 52 -2.82 -10.93 7.35
C ASP A 52 -3.35 -10.20 8.58
N GLU A 53 -4.53 -9.59 8.48
CA GLU A 53 -5.16 -8.87 9.59
C GLU A 53 -6.18 -9.72 10.35
N GLY A 54 -6.33 -11.00 9.98
CA GLY A 54 -7.31 -11.90 10.56
C GLY A 54 -8.69 -11.75 9.93
N ASN A 55 -9.60 -12.66 10.25
CA ASN A 55 -10.99 -12.64 9.79
C ASN A 55 -11.14 -12.61 8.26
N GLY A 56 -10.18 -13.17 7.53
CA GLY A 56 -10.21 -13.18 6.07
C GLY A 56 -9.82 -11.87 5.41
N ILE A 57 -9.19 -10.95 6.14
CA ILE A 57 -8.76 -9.65 5.64
C ILE A 57 -7.26 -9.65 5.38
N LEU A 58 -6.87 -9.38 4.14
CA LEU A 58 -5.49 -9.11 3.73
C LEU A 58 -5.35 -7.62 3.53
N GLU A 59 -4.37 -6.99 4.17
CA GLU A 59 -4.18 -5.55 4.07
C GLU A 59 -2.92 -5.17 3.30
N ILE A 60 -3.06 -4.24 2.36
CA ILE A 60 -1.92 -3.58 1.72
C ILE A 60 -1.39 -2.52 2.69
N LYS A 61 -0.22 -2.77 3.27
CA LYS A 61 0.42 -1.84 4.22
C LYS A 61 1.25 -0.78 3.52
N ASN A 62 1.75 -1.09 2.33
CA ASN A 62 2.57 -0.18 1.55
C ASN A 62 2.42 -0.56 0.08
N ILE A 63 2.26 0.43 -0.77
CA ILE A 63 2.28 0.26 -2.23
C ILE A 63 2.82 1.53 -2.85
N ALA A 64 3.86 1.41 -3.67
CA ALA A 64 4.50 2.56 -4.28
C ALA A 64 5.00 2.24 -5.68
N VAL A 65 4.94 3.23 -6.55
CA VAL A 65 5.49 3.19 -7.91
C VAL A 65 6.55 4.27 -7.99
N ASP A 66 7.71 3.93 -8.59
CA ASP A 66 8.76 4.90 -8.87
C ASP A 66 8.14 6.13 -9.55
N PRO A 67 8.42 7.36 -9.05
CA PRO A 67 7.80 8.56 -9.58
C PRO A 67 7.93 8.75 -11.09
N GLU A 68 9.06 8.33 -11.68
CA GLU A 68 9.29 8.44 -13.11
C GLU A 68 8.46 7.44 -13.94
N ASN A 69 7.84 6.47 -13.28
CA ASN A 69 7.10 5.38 -13.91
C ASN A 69 5.62 5.35 -13.52
N GLN A 70 5.14 6.37 -12.84
CA GLN A 70 3.71 6.50 -12.52
C GLN A 70 2.89 6.73 -13.79
N GLY A 71 1.61 6.36 -13.74
CA GLY A 71 0.70 6.51 -14.88
C GLY A 71 0.84 5.43 -15.94
N LYS A 72 1.63 4.38 -15.69
CA LYS A 72 1.84 3.25 -16.62
C LYS A 72 1.09 1.98 -16.24
N GLY A 73 0.29 2.03 -15.17
CA GLY A 73 -0.52 0.90 -14.73
C GLY A 73 0.18 -0.08 -13.79
N TYR A 74 1.36 0.24 -13.28
CA TYR A 74 2.11 -0.67 -12.40
C TYR A 74 1.42 -0.89 -11.06
N GLY A 75 0.87 0.17 -10.46
CA GLY A 75 0.13 0.07 -9.19
C GLY A 75 -1.11 -0.80 -9.34
N LYS A 76 -1.88 -0.60 -10.39
CA LYS A 76 -3.05 -1.44 -10.69
C LYS A 76 -2.65 -2.88 -10.93
N ALA A 77 -1.54 -3.11 -11.62
CA ALA A 77 -1.04 -4.46 -11.89
C ALA A 77 -0.69 -5.20 -10.59
N LEU A 78 -0.09 -4.52 -9.61
CA LEU A 78 0.18 -5.10 -8.30
C LEU A 78 -1.11 -5.44 -7.56
N ILE A 79 -2.09 -4.55 -7.56
CA ILE A 79 -3.39 -4.79 -6.91
C ILE A 79 -4.10 -5.98 -7.56
N ASP A 80 -4.15 -6.04 -8.88
CA ASP A 80 -4.78 -7.15 -9.60
C ASP A 80 -4.05 -8.47 -9.33
N PHE A 81 -2.73 -8.44 -9.24
CA PHE A 81 -1.93 -9.60 -8.85
C PHE A 81 -2.31 -10.12 -7.46
N LEU A 82 -2.41 -9.22 -6.48
CA LEU A 82 -2.79 -9.58 -5.11
C LEU A 82 -4.20 -10.16 -5.08
N ALA A 83 -5.14 -9.55 -5.77
CA ALA A 83 -6.53 -10.01 -5.83
C ALA A 83 -6.62 -11.41 -6.41
N SER A 84 -5.86 -11.70 -7.45
CA SER A 84 -5.85 -13.02 -8.09
C SER A 84 -5.14 -14.06 -7.20
N LYS A 85 -3.98 -13.72 -6.67
CA LYS A 85 -3.16 -14.65 -5.88
C LYS A 85 -3.85 -15.09 -4.59
N TYR A 86 -4.55 -14.20 -3.93
CA TYR A 86 -5.11 -14.43 -2.59
C TYR A 86 -6.63 -14.67 -2.59
N ALA A 87 -7.26 -14.79 -3.75
CA ALA A 87 -8.72 -14.93 -3.87
C ALA A 87 -9.29 -16.14 -3.09
N ASP A 88 -8.53 -17.24 -3.00
CA ASP A 88 -8.97 -18.45 -2.31
C ASP A 88 -8.62 -18.47 -0.82
N GLU A 89 -7.78 -17.54 -0.37
CA GLU A 89 -7.29 -17.52 1.02
C GLU A 89 -7.93 -16.41 1.86
N TYR A 90 -8.39 -15.33 1.23
CA TYR A 90 -8.94 -14.16 1.90
C TYR A 90 -10.25 -13.75 1.26
N SER A 91 -11.12 -13.12 2.06
CA SER A 91 -12.43 -12.63 1.60
C SER A 91 -12.35 -11.18 1.12
N VAL A 92 -11.43 -10.41 1.68
CA VAL A 92 -11.35 -8.96 1.48
C VAL A 92 -9.89 -8.54 1.35
N LEU A 93 -9.63 -7.68 0.36
CA LEU A 93 -8.38 -6.92 0.26
C LEU A 93 -8.66 -5.51 0.78
N GLN A 94 -7.86 -5.05 1.74
CA GLN A 94 -8.04 -3.78 2.42
C GLN A 94 -6.82 -2.90 2.21
N VAL A 95 -7.02 -1.59 2.21
CA VAL A 95 -5.93 -0.61 2.19
C VAL A 95 -6.32 0.58 3.06
N GLY A 96 -5.36 1.09 3.83
CA GLY A 96 -5.51 2.32 4.58
C GLY A 96 -4.71 3.44 3.93
N THR A 97 -5.30 4.62 3.84
CA THR A 97 -4.65 5.80 3.28
C THR A 97 -5.17 7.07 3.96
N GLY A 98 -4.43 8.17 3.83
CA GLY A 98 -4.96 9.47 4.21
C GLY A 98 -6.11 9.89 3.30
N ASP A 99 -6.92 10.82 3.78
CA ASP A 99 -8.01 11.38 2.96
C ASP A 99 -7.40 12.36 1.95
N SER A 100 -6.87 11.82 0.88
CA SER A 100 -6.06 12.53 -0.10
C SER A 100 -6.65 12.38 -1.50
N PRO A 101 -6.70 13.47 -2.29
CA PRO A 101 -7.13 13.39 -3.68
C PRO A 101 -6.15 12.61 -4.57
N LEU A 102 -4.94 12.31 -4.07
CA LEU A 102 -3.93 11.55 -4.83
C LEU A 102 -4.13 10.05 -4.72
N THR A 103 -4.78 9.55 -3.65
CA THR A 103 -4.86 8.11 -3.37
C THR A 103 -6.26 7.55 -3.44
N ILE A 104 -7.25 8.20 -2.85
CA ILE A 104 -8.63 7.69 -2.79
C ILE A 104 -9.18 7.40 -4.20
N PRO A 105 -9.11 8.32 -5.18
CA PRO A 105 -9.62 8.03 -6.52
C PRO A 105 -8.91 6.87 -7.20
N PHE A 106 -7.60 6.70 -6.95
CA PHE A 106 -6.84 5.58 -7.50
C PHE A 106 -7.38 4.24 -7.00
N TYR A 107 -7.58 4.13 -5.68
CA TYR A 107 -8.12 2.89 -5.11
C TYR A 107 -9.55 2.63 -5.55
N GLU A 108 -10.38 3.66 -5.65
CA GLU A 108 -11.74 3.51 -6.15
C GLU A 108 -11.77 2.98 -7.59
N LYS A 109 -10.86 3.46 -8.44
CA LYS A 109 -10.70 2.92 -9.80
C LYS A 109 -10.26 1.47 -9.82
N CYS A 110 -9.55 1.03 -8.77
CA CYS A 110 -9.13 -0.37 -8.63
C CYS A 110 -10.19 -1.26 -7.98
N GLY A 111 -11.41 -0.75 -7.78
CA GLY A 111 -12.52 -1.54 -7.27
C GLY A 111 -12.71 -1.49 -5.76
N PHE A 112 -11.99 -0.62 -5.07
CA PHE A 112 -12.16 -0.44 -3.62
C PHE A 112 -13.31 0.51 -3.32
N VAL A 113 -13.97 0.30 -2.19
CA VAL A 113 -14.98 1.22 -1.66
C VAL A 113 -14.60 1.60 -0.22
N ARG A 114 -14.95 2.80 0.19
CA ARG A 114 -14.68 3.27 1.56
C ARG A 114 -15.40 2.38 2.57
N SER A 115 -14.71 2.01 3.64
CA SER A 115 -15.23 1.13 4.69
C SER A 115 -15.36 1.88 6.01
N HIS A 116 -14.23 2.19 6.64
CA HIS A 116 -14.19 2.80 7.97
C HIS A 116 -12.96 3.69 8.08
N LYS A 117 -12.78 4.35 9.24
CA LYS A 117 -11.62 5.21 9.45
C LYS A 117 -11.09 5.08 10.87
N ILE A 118 -9.81 5.42 11.05
CA ILE A 118 -9.21 5.64 12.37
C ILE A 118 -9.00 7.16 12.50
N PRO A 119 -9.77 7.84 13.39
CA PRO A 119 -9.60 9.27 13.59
C PRO A 119 -8.20 9.62 14.10
N ASN A 120 -7.63 10.72 13.62
CA ASN A 120 -6.35 11.27 14.08
C ASN A 120 -5.16 10.32 13.93
N PHE A 121 -5.24 9.31 13.04
CA PHE A 121 -4.17 8.32 12.89
C PHE A 121 -2.83 8.99 12.57
N PHE A 122 -2.80 9.91 11.61
CA PHE A 122 -1.57 10.54 11.17
C PHE A 122 -1.00 11.51 12.21
N THR A 123 -1.87 12.23 12.92
CA THR A 123 -1.43 13.14 13.98
C THR A 123 -0.97 12.40 15.23
N ASP A 124 -1.54 11.22 15.52
CA ASP A 124 -1.21 10.43 16.71
C ASP A 124 0.03 9.54 16.52
N ASN A 125 0.34 9.12 15.29
CA ASN A 125 1.35 8.09 15.05
C ASN A 125 2.64 8.59 14.40
N TYR A 126 2.63 9.76 13.77
CA TYR A 126 3.81 10.34 13.13
C TYR A 126 4.38 11.47 14.00
N ASP A 127 5.70 11.64 13.96
CA ASP A 127 6.39 12.66 14.77
C ASP A 127 6.40 14.04 14.12
N HIS A 128 5.80 14.17 12.94
CA HIS A 128 5.70 15.42 12.20
C HIS A 128 4.41 15.43 11.36
N PRO A 129 3.90 16.60 10.96
CA PRO A 129 2.74 16.67 10.08
C PRO A 129 3.02 16.03 8.71
N ILE A 130 2.05 15.26 8.21
CA ILE A 130 2.13 14.59 6.92
C ILE A 130 1.20 15.30 5.94
N TYR A 131 1.71 15.63 4.76
CA TYR A 131 0.95 16.30 3.71
C TYR A 131 0.98 15.50 2.41
N GLU A 132 -0.15 15.45 1.71
CA GLU A 132 -0.25 14.91 0.35
C GLU A 132 -1.15 15.83 -0.48
N GLY A 133 -0.71 16.18 -1.68
CA GLY A 133 -1.48 17.05 -2.57
C GLY A 133 -1.86 18.39 -1.95
N GLY A 134 -1.02 18.93 -1.04
CA GLY A 134 -1.28 20.18 -0.34
C GLY A 134 -2.26 20.06 0.84
N VAL A 135 -2.70 18.84 1.16
CA VAL A 135 -3.67 18.57 2.25
C VAL A 135 -2.95 17.88 3.40
N GLN A 136 -3.16 18.35 4.64
CA GLN A 136 -2.65 17.67 5.80
C GLN A 136 -3.46 16.39 6.06
N LEU A 137 -2.77 15.26 6.21
CA LEU A 137 -3.40 13.99 6.55
C LEU A 137 -3.65 13.94 8.05
N ILE A 138 -4.88 13.61 8.44
CA ILE A 138 -5.31 13.51 9.83
C ILE A 138 -5.83 12.11 10.10
N ASP A 139 -6.94 11.73 9.46
CA ASP A 139 -7.57 10.43 9.63
C ASP A 139 -7.01 9.39 8.65
N MET A 140 -6.93 8.14 9.08
CA MET A 140 -6.69 7.01 8.18
C MET A 140 -8.04 6.56 7.62
N ILE A 141 -8.19 6.57 6.31
CA ILE A 141 -9.38 6.08 5.61
C ILE A 141 -9.10 4.65 5.14
N TYR A 142 -9.95 3.71 5.51
CA TYR A 142 -9.86 2.34 5.03
C TYR A 142 -10.82 2.12 3.87
N LEU A 143 -10.31 1.46 2.83
CA LEU A 143 -11.09 1.03 1.68
C LEU A 143 -10.94 -0.49 1.55
N GLN A 144 -11.99 -1.14 1.03
CA GLN A 144 -12.04 -2.59 0.90
C GLN A 144 -12.53 -2.99 -0.49
N ARG A 145 -12.00 -4.10 -0.98
CA ARG A 145 -12.42 -4.77 -2.21
C ARG A 145 -12.68 -6.23 -1.89
N CYS A 146 -13.85 -6.75 -2.27
CA CYS A 146 -14.15 -8.17 -2.13
C CYS A 146 -13.28 -9.02 -3.05
N LEU A 147 -12.82 -10.14 -2.54
CA LEU A 147 -12.02 -11.11 -3.30
C LEU A 147 -12.82 -12.31 -3.75
#